data_cea1037d4c70fc8694da1ff8c6b2ded7
#
_entry.id   cea1037d4c70fc8694da1ff8c6b2ded7
#
_cell.length_a   1.000
_cell.length_b   1.000
_cell.length_c   1.000
_cell.angle_alpha   90.00
_cell.angle_beta   90.00
_cell.angle_gamma   90.00
#
_symmetry.space_group_name_H-M   'P 1'
#
loop_
_entity.id
_entity.type
_entity.pdbx_description
1 polymer ?
#
loop_
_entity_poly.entity_id
_entity_poly.type
_entity_poly.pdbx_seq_one_letter_code
_entity_poly.pdbx_strand_id
1 'polypeptide(L)'
;MKKIIALALAMVMAFSMVACGGSTEEESNLIATNPETITILAQSSSEANANILRDQLSKAGFTVELNTVPDSASWRQQREAGNYDIALTGWTTVTGNVDYAVRGIYHSEGDYNYGPIVDAKVDQLIDKGAEETVANAAATYTELENYLVTEMAYTLPLYSSMKMMAYNNELMTAEGIYQPKSRPGRWEMYEYVDAANNDTRKLTLTQTSSAVSTLDPIQANDGTMNTLSGNQYIKIINLSDDDVIMTDSSLSRVYAVGEGNTSFYFLLRDDVHFAKAENGAAVDTGVLVAADDVVYSLNRAKGGTDVISTHKTVSQHKHMETVEIVTDIEELKTVKDSDTGAAIIDTFNAGVEVPVAALTAVDEEVDNAAGTYQVVKVTTKYPFPQVLNYLAHQSAGILHKEQVELYNSKFVGKDYDPTKDICYGDYAQVKGGMTDMLWCSGPYQLISADDYGIEYEKNPGYMPEDEAFAPSIKYIYMKFIKDTTSATSAFRAGEVDILGSVNANDVATVESDAKFTVLKRQSNGVTYAVFNLLEGSKMRDVNMRKAVMYAINQEDFVAYNDGYVMPVYSTVGTLVETGNVHAQDLEKSNHHLALAQGLVTE
;
A
#
# COMPACT_ATOMS: atom_id res chain seq x y z
N MET A 1 -41.23 -21.78 39.57
CA MET A 1 -41.14 -22.38 38.23
C MET A 1 -39.94 -21.87 37.43
N LYS A 2 -39.57 -20.59 37.42
CA LYS A 2 -38.38 -20.11 36.67
C LYS A 2 -37.03 -20.66 37.12
N LYS A 3 -36.86 -20.94 38.43
CA LYS A 3 -35.58 -21.53 38.96
C LYS A 3 -35.43 -23.04 38.66
N ILE A 4 -36.53 -23.75 38.43
CA ILE A 4 -36.47 -25.18 38.10
C ILE A 4 -36.19 -25.39 36.61
N ILE A 5 -36.61 -24.45 35.76
CA ILE A 5 -36.31 -24.49 34.32
C ILE A 5 -34.84 -24.16 34.05
N ALA A 6 -34.23 -23.24 34.79
CA ALA A 6 -32.82 -22.92 34.69
C ALA A 6 -31.89 -24.08 35.09
N LEU A 7 -32.32 -24.83 36.12
CA LEU A 7 -31.55 -26.04 36.58
C LEU A 7 -31.71 -27.20 35.59
N ALA A 8 -32.85 -27.32 34.91
CA ALA A 8 -33.06 -28.35 33.89
C ALA A 8 -32.30 -28.07 32.60
N LEU A 9 -32.15 -26.79 32.18
CA LEU A 9 -31.31 -26.40 31.05
C LEU A 9 -29.84 -26.61 31.36
N ALA A 10 -29.37 -26.29 32.57
CA ALA A 10 -27.99 -26.54 32.99
C ALA A 10 -27.63 -28.05 33.02
N MET A 11 -28.58 -28.90 33.41
CA MET A 11 -28.37 -30.35 33.39
C MET A 11 -28.40 -30.94 31.97
N VAL A 12 -29.19 -30.41 31.08
CA VAL A 12 -29.21 -30.86 29.66
C VAL A 12 -27.92 -30.44 28.94
N MET A 13 -27.35 -29.28 29.24
CA MET A 13 -26.04 -28.88 28.72
C MET A 13 -24.89 -29.73 29.28
N ALA A 14 -24.95 -30.09 30.56
CA ALA A 14 -23.95 -30.97 31.16
C ALA A 14 -23.98 -32.41 30.61
N PHE A 15 -25.14 -32.91 30.15
CA PHE A 15 -25.26 -34.25 29.56
C PHE A 15 -24.92 -34.31 28.06
N SER A 16 -25.02 -33.19 27.34
CA SER A 16 -24.58 -33.12 25.93
C SER A 16 -23.05 -33.03 25.78
N MET A 17 -22.34 -32.57 26.82
CA MET A 17 -20.86 -32.50 26.79
C MET A 17 -20.19 -33.87 27.04
N VAL A 18 -20.90 -34.88 27.52
CA VAL A 18 -20.33 -36.23 27.77
C VAL A 18 -20.41 -37.15 26.53
N ALA A 19 -21.08 -36.73 25.45
CA ALA A 19 -21.28 -37.55 24.24
C ALA A 19 -20.34 -37.25 23.06
N CYS A 20 -19.56 -36.15 23.13
CA CYS A 20 -18.51 -35.86 22.14
C CYS A 20 -17.14 -35.89 22.84
N GLY A 21 -16.38 -36.93 22.57
CA GLY A 21 -15.11 -37.14 23.23
C GLY A 21 -14.04 -36.09 22.94
N GLY A 22 -13.45 -35.55 23.97
CA GLY A 22 -12.02 -35.22 24.02
C GLY A 22 -11.59 -33.81 23.58
N SER A 23 -12.36 -33.00 22.83
CA SER A 23 -11.91 -31.68 22.37
C SER A 23 -12.46 -30.50 23.18
N THR A 24 -13.60 -30.66 23.82
CA THR A 24 -14.30 -29.56 24.52
C THR A 24 -13.71 -29.19 25.88
N GLU A 25 -13.02 -30.12 26.56
CA GLU A 25 -12.37 -29.81 27.84
C GLU A 25 -11.04 -29.06 27.66
N GLU A 26 -10.31 -29.31 26.58
CA GLU A 26 -9.08 -28.55 26.25
C GLU A 26 -9.39 -27.12 25.80
N GLU A 27 -10.42 -26.90 24.96
CA GLU A 27 -10.81 -25.57 24.51
C GLU A 27 -11.39 -24.70 25.64
N SER A 28 -12.19 -25.23 26.53
CA SER A 28 -12.72 -24.47 27.67
C SER A 28 -11.62 -24.05 28.67
N ASN A 29 -10.52 -24.78 28.76
CA ASN A 29 -9.39 -24.44 29.61
C ASN A 29 -8.50 -23.33 29.00
N LEU A 30 -8.55 -23.06 27.68
CA LEU A 30 -7.74 -22.05 27.03
C LEU A 30 -8.09 -20.63 27.48
N ILE A 31 -9.37 -20.35 27.75
CA ILE A 31 -9.85 -19.01 28.15
C ILE A 31 -9.97 -18.92 29.69
N ALA A 32 -10.44 -19.97 30.35
CA ALA A 32 -10.84 -19.92 31.75
C ALA A 32 -9.68 -19.93 32.78
N THR A 33 -8.46 -20.23 32.39
CA THR A 33 -7.37 -20.53 33.36
C THR A 33 -6.05 -19.83 33.09
N ASN A 34 -5.98 -18.84 32.16
CA ASN A 34 -4.70 -18.22 31.87
C ASN A 34 -4.58 -16.79 32.43
N PRO A 35 -3.94 -16.61 33.61
CA PRO A 35 -3.72 -15.30 34.22
C PRO A 35 -2.52 -14.55 33.65
N GLU A 36 -1.97 -14.98 32.51
CA GLU A 36 -0.79 -14.32 31.93
C GLU A 36 -1.05 -12.88 31.51
N THR A 37 -0.04 -12.06 31.70
CA THR A 37 -0.07 -10.68 31.22
C THR A 37 0.18 -10.65 29.73
N ILE A 38 -0.69 -9.95 28.99
CA ILE A 38 -0.57 -9.67 27.56
C ILE A 38 -0.15 -8.22 27.38
N THR A 39 0.96 -8.00 26.70
CA THR A 39 1.42 -6.64 26.34
C THR A 39 0.99 -6.31 24.91
N ILE A 40 0.17 -5.25 24.77
CA ILE A 40 -0.27 -4.73 23.46
C ILE A 40 0.58 -3.55 23.07
N LEU A 41 1.31 -3.64 21.96
CA LEU A 41 2.04 -2.53 21.36
C LEU A 41 1.14 -1.81 20.34
N ALA A 42 1.00 -0.50 20.51
CA ALA A 42 0.24 0.34 19.59
C ALA A 42 0.89 1.73 19.42
N GLN A 43 0.65 2.35 18.27
CA GLN A 43 0.91 3.79 18.13
C GLN A 43 -0.22 4.59 18.81
N SER A 44 0.08 5.82 19.24
CA SER A 44 -0.90 6.73 19.86
C SER A 44 -2.14 6.95 18.99
N SER A 45 -1.98 6.95 17.67
CA SER A 45 -3.08 7.03 16.70
C SER A 45 -4.03 5.83 16.74
N SER A 46 -3.60 4.69 17.30
CA SER A 46 -4.36 3.44 17.43
C SER A 46 -4.70 3.12 18.90
N GLU A 47 -4.52 4.06 19.83
CA GLU A 47 -4.73 3.84 21.26
C GLU A 47 -6.17 3.40 21.58
N ALA A 48 -7.16 3.95 20.88
CA ALA A 48 -8.56 3.56 21.05
C ALA A 48 -8.77 2.07 20.71
N ASN A 49 -8.21 1.59 19.61
CA ASN A 49 -8.25 0.19 19.24
C ASN A 49 -7.54 -0.71 20.27
N ALA A 50 -6.39 -0.26 20.78
CA ALA A 50 -5.67 -0.97 21.84
C ALA A 50 -6.49 -1.08 23.13
N ASN A 51 -7.26 -0.03 23.47
CA ASN A 51 -8.16 -0.05 24.62
C ASN A 51 -9.32 -1.04 24.41
N ILE A 52 -9.91 -1.12 23.22
CA ILE A 52 -10.95 -2.11 22.91
C ILE A 52 -10.40 -3.53 23.08
N LEU A 53 -9.23 -3.83 22.51
CA LEU A 53 -8.58 -5.12 22.67
C LEU A 53 -8.30 -5.44 24.14
N ARG A 54 -7.74 -4.48 24.91
CA ARG A 54 -7.49 -4.63 26.33
C ARG A 54 -8.75 -5.01 27.09
N ASP A 55 -9.85 -4.30 26.84
CA ASP A 55 -11.10 -4.51 27.56
C ASP A 55 -11.74 -5.86 27.24
N GLN A 56 -11.67 -6.32 25.99
CA GLN A 56 -12.14 -7.64 25.57
C GLN A 56 -11.27 -8.76 26.17
N LEU A 57 -9.96 -8.64 26.08
CA LEU A 57 -9.03 -9.62 26.68
C LEU A 57 -9.16 -9.69 28.20
N SER A 58 -9.38 -8.55 28.86
CA SER A 58 -9.60 -8.49 30.30
C SER A 58 -10.91 -9.20 30.70
N LYS A 59 -11.97 -9.10 29.90
CA LYS A 59 -13.22 -9.87 30.11
C LYS A 59 -12.99 -11.38 29.97
N ALA A 60 -12.05 -11.79 29.13
CA ALA A 60 -11.66 -13.19 28.96
C ALA A 60 -10.69 -13.70 30.04
N GLY A 61 -10.32 -12.86 31.01
CA GLY A 61 -9.50 -13.23 32.16
C GLY A 61 -8.00 -12.95 32.04
N PHE A 62 -7.55 -12.31 30.94
CA PHE A 62 -6.15 -11.88 30.81
C PHE A 62 -5.87 -10.61 31.60
N THR A 63 -4.65 -10.49 32.13
CA THR A 63 -4.10 -9.20 32.56
C THR A 63 -3.49 -8.51 31.34
N VAL A 64 -3.85 -7.27 31.06
CA VAL A 64 -3.40 -6.57 29.83
C VAL A 64 -2.67 -5.28 30.17
N GLU A 65 -1.48 -5.12 29.59
CA GLU A 65 -0.67 -3.91 29.63
C GLU A 65 -0.61 -3.27 28.23
N LEU A 66 -0.75 -1.94 28.16
CA LEU A 66 -0.62 -1.19 26.92
C LEU A 66 0.78 -0.57 26.85
N ASN A 67 1.49 -0.82 25.76
CA ASN A 67 2.72 -0.16 25.37
C ASN A 67 2.38 0.81 24.22
N THR A 68 1.91 2.02 24.54
CA THR A 68 1.54 3.03 23.55
C THR A 68 2.73 3.95 23.27
N VAL A 69 3.09 4.08 22.00
CA VAL A 69 4.25 4.86 21.54
C VAL A 69 3.82 5.97 20.56
N PRO A 70 4.58 7.08 20.48
CA PRO A 70 4.12 8.28 19.77
C PRO A 70 4.09 8.15 18.25
N ASP A 71 4.92 7.29 17.67
CA ASP A 71 5.14 7.23 16.22
C ASP A 71 5.58 5.85 15.71
N SER A 72 5.65 5.71 14.40
CA SER A 72 6.02 4.46 13.74
C SER A 72 7.49 4.06 13.96
N ALA A 73 8.38 5.01 14.18
CA ALA A 73 9.79 4.70 14.44
C ALA A 73 9.95 4.07 15.84
N SER A 74 9.30 4.66 16.85
CA SER A 74 9.25 4.12 18.21
C SER A 74 8.53 2.75 18.23
N TRP A 75 7.43 2.61 17.47
CA TRP A 75 6.73 1.33 17.33
C TRP A 75 7.65 0.24 16.75
N ARG A 76 8.38 0.57 15.69
CA ARG A 76 9.36 -0.35 15.10
C ARG A 76 10.44 -0.76 16.10
N GLN A 77 10.99 0.20 16.85
CA GLN A 77 12.02 -0.06 17.87
C GLN A 77 11.51 -1.02 18.94
N GLN A 78 10.30 -0.82 19.48
CA GLN A 78 9.70 -1.69 20.48
C GLN A 78 9.43 -3.10 19.93
N ARG A 79 8.95 -3.19 18.70
CA ARG A 79 8.72 -4.44 18.00
C ARG A 79 10.01 -5.24 17.79
N GLU A 80 11.06 -4.59 17.30
CA GLU A 80 12.37 -5.21 17.07
C GLU A 80 13.05 -5.66 18.36
N ALA A 81 12.79 -4.94 19.44
CA ALA A 81 13.23 -5.34 20.78
C ALA A 81 12.39 -6.50 21.39
N GLY A 82 11.29 -6.92 20.74
CA GLY A 82 10.40 -7.96 21.26
C GLY A 82 9.53 -7.53 22.45
N ASN A 83 9.38 -6.23 22.70
CA ASN A 83 8.65 -5.67 23.84
C ASN A 83 7.13 -5.66 23.60
N TYR A 84 6.57 -6.76 23.20
CA TYR A 84 5.13 -6.95 22.95
C TYR A 84 4.76 -8.43 22.90
N ASP A 85 3.50 -8.73 23.11
CA ASP A 85 2.87 -10.00 22.79
C ASP A 85 2.00 -9.87 21.54
N ILE A 86 1.28 -8.75 21.45
CA ILE A 86 0.40 -8.39 20.33
C ILE A 86 0.79 -6.98 19.85
N ALA A 87 0.96 -6.78 18.55
CA ALA A 87 1.22 -5.46 18.00
C ALA A 87 0.15 -5.08 16.97
N LEU A 88 -0.50 -3.94 17.21
CA LEU A 88 -1.49 -3.36 16.28
C LEU A 88 -0.77 -2.72 15.09
N THR A 89 -1.27 -3.01 13.90
CA THR A 89 -0.77 -2.46 12.64
C THR A 89 -1.87 -2.43 11.58
N GLY A 90 -1.55 -1.97 10.39
CA GLY A 90 -2.45 -1.96 9.24
C GLY A 90 -1.71 -2.22 7.95
N TRP A 91 -2.45 -2.65 6.95
CA TRP A 91 -1.95 -2.84 5.58
C TRP A 91 -3.00 -2.38 4.58
N THR A 92 -2.57 -1.65 3.57
CA THR A 92 -3.42 -1.32 2.42
C THR A 92 -2.87 -2.02 1.19
N THR A 93 -3.69 -2.86 0.54
CA THR A 93 -3.31 -3.57 -0.66
C THR A 93 -3.37 -2.62 -1.85
N VAL A 94 -2.34 -1.78 -1.97
CA VAL A 94 -2.28 -0.69 -2.96
C VAL A 94 -2.14 -1.16 -4.41
N THR A 95 -1.78 -2.41 -4.61
CA THR A 95 -1.69 -3.05 -5.93
C THR A 95 -2.98 -3.77 -6.35
N GLY A 96 -3.95 -3.87 -5.43
CA GLY A 96 -5.23 -4.54 -5.68
C GLY A 96 -5.16 -6.07 -5.70
N ASN A 97 -3.99 -6.70 -5.55
CA ASN A 97 -3.84 -8.15 -5.59
C ASN A 97 -3.46 -8.78 -4.24
N VAL A 98 -3.84 -10.04 -4.05
CA VAL A 98 -3.62 -10.79 -2.80
C VAL A 98 -2.14 -11.01 -2.53
N ASP A 99 -1.35 -11.38 -3.54
CA ASP A 99 0.08 -11.71 -3.37
C ASP A 99 0.83 -10.56 -2.71
N TYR A 100 0.53 -9.31 -3.08
CA TYR A 100 1.15 -8.13 -2.48
C TYR A 100 0.97 -8.07 -0.94
N ALA A 101 -0.23 -8.39 -0.46
CA ALA A 101 -0.49 -8.40 0.98
C ALA A 101 0.18 -9.60 1.65
N VAL A 102 -0.13 -10.81 1.19
CA VAL A 102 0.29 -12.02 1.89
C VAL A 102 1.79 -12.24 1.82
N ARG A 103 2.43 -11.90 0.69
CA ARG A 103 3.89 -12.00 0.54
C ARG A 103 4.61 -11.00 1.44
N GLY A 104 4.18 -9.75 1.43
CA GLY A 104 4.83 -8.72 2.25
C GLY A 104 4.73 -8.98 3.74
N ILE A 105 3.59 -9.50 4.21
CA ILE A 105 3.25 -9.60 5.63
C ILE A 105 3.57 -10.97 6.22
N TYR A 106 3.38 -12.07 5.46
CA TYR A 106 3.38 -13.43 6.03
C TYR A 106 4.48 -14.33 5.48
N HIS A 107 5.05 -14.06 4.30
CA HIS A 107 6.19 -14.83 3.79
C HIS A 107 7.41 -14.65 4.69
N SER A 108 8.20 -15.71 4.92
CA SER A 108 9.38 -15.66 5.78
C SER A 108 10.42 -14.63 5.34
N GLU A 109 10.49 -14.33 4.03
CA GLU A 109 11.32 -13.29 3.43
C GLU A 109 10.59 -11.95 3.24
N GLY A 110 9.37 -11.80 3.77
CA GLY A 110 8.57 -10.58 3.62
C GLY A 110 9.13 -9.41 4.43
N ASP A 111 9.29 -8.25 3.80
CA ASP A 111 9.85 -7.05 4.45
C ASP A 111 8.97 -6.52 5.61
N TYR A 112 7.71 -6.93 5.64
CA TYR A 112 6.70 -6.51 6.62
C TYR A 112 6.18 -7.66 7.48
N ASN A 113 6.93 -8.77 7.54
CA ASN A 113 6.62 -9.90 8.40
C ASN A 113 6.88 -9.54 9.88
N TYR A 114 6.01 -8.72 10.42
CA TYR A 114 6.15 -8.14 11.76
C TYR A 114 5.95 -9.15 12.89
N GLY A 115 5.24 -10.26 12.63
CA GLY A 115 5.04 -11.36 13.57
C GLY A 115 6.15 -12.39 13.59
N PRO A 116 7.32 -12.14 13.00
CA PRO A 116 8.39 -13.00 12.49
C PRO A 116 7.96 -14.46 12.26
N ILE A 117 7.01 -14.63 11.36
CA ILE A 117 6.51 -15.95 10.92
C ILE A 117 7.60 -16.63 10.09
N VAL A 118 7.94 -17.85 10.44
CA VAL A 118 8.83 -18.73 9.68
C VAL A 118 8.14 -20.08 9.56
N ASP A 119 7.41 -20.27 8.47
CA ASP A 119 6.59 -21.45 8.22
C ASP A 119 6.64 -21.84 6.75
N ALA A 120 7.25 -22.99 6.45
CA ALA A 120 7.43 -23.46 5.08
C ALA A 120 6.11 -23.71 4.33
N LYS A 121 5.01 -24.02 5.04
CA LYS A 121 3.69 -24.18 4.40
C LYS A 121 3.14 -22.83 3.97
N VAL A 122 3.33 -21.78 4.77
CA VAL A 122 2.93 -20.41 4.42
C VAL A 122 3.69 -19.98 3.17
N ASP A 123 5.01 -20.11 3.18
CA ASP A 123 5.85 -19.73 2.02
C ASP A 123 5.45 -20.48 0.76
N GLN A 124 5.26 -21.81 0.85
CA GLN A 124 4.85 -22.65 -0.27
C GLN A 124 3.48 -22.24 -0.86
N LEU A 125 2.50 -21.90 -0.01
CA LEU A 125 1.18 -21.50 -0.48
C LEU A 125 1.20 -20.13 -1.13
N ILE A 126 1.99 -19.18 -0.60
CA ILE A 126 2.18 -17.86 -1.20
C ILE A 126 2.85 -17.99 -2.57
N ASP A 127 3.94 -18.75 -2.65
CA ASP A 127 4.67 -18.93 -3.91
C ASP A 127 3.81 -19.64 -4.96
N LYS A 128 3.09 -20.69 -4.57
CA LYS A 128 2.16 -21.39 -5.46
C LYS A 128 1.05 -20.47 -5.97
N GLY A 129 0.41 -19.68 -5.08
CA GLY A 129 -0.66 -18.76 -5.48
C GLY A 129 -0.18 -17.68 -6.46
N ALA A 130 1.09 -17.24 -6.32
CA ALA A 130 1.69 -16.27 -7.24
C ALA A 130 1.92 -16.83 -8.67
N GLU A 131 2.22 -18.13 -8.79
CA GLU A 131 2.48 -18.80 -10.07
C GLU A 131 1.18 -19.17 -10.82
N GLU A 132 0.05 -19.21 -10.11
CA GLU A 132 -1.24 -19.58 -10.67
C GLU A 132 -1.94 -18.36 -11.31
N THR A 133 -2.83 -18.62 -12.30
CA THR A 133 -3.75 -17.58 -12.77
C THR A 133 -4.70 -17.17 -11.64
N VAL A 134 -5.24 -15.95 -11.69
CA VAL A 134 -6.17 -15.44 -10.66
C VAL A 134 -7.29 -16.43 -10.36
N ALA A 135 -7.89 -17.05 -11.39
CA ALA A 135 -8.96 -18.02 -11.23
C ALA A 135 -8.53 -19.31 -10.50
N ASN A 136 -7.29 -19.77 -10.73
CA ASN A 136 -6.76 -20.98 -10.08
C ASN A 136 -6.21 -20.68 -8.68
N ALA A 137 -5.63 -19.51 -8.48
CA ALA A 137 -5.05 -19.07 -7.21
C ALA A 137 -6.09 -18.94 -6.08
N ALA A 138 -7.37 -18.79 -6.41
CA ALA A 138 -8.44 -18.66 -5.42
C ALA A 138 -8.44 -19.79 -4.39
N ALA A 139 -8.34 -21.03 -4.81
CA ALA A 139 -8.33 -22.18 -3.91
C ALA A 139 -7.07 -22.21 -3.04
N THR A 140 -5.92 -21.85 -3.60
CA THR A 140 -4.63 -21.78 -2.90
C THR A 140 -4.64 -20.67 -1.83
N TYR A 141 -5.16 -19.49 -2.17
CA TYR A 141 -5.27 -18.40 -1.18
C TYR A 141 -6.34 -18.68 -0.12
N THR A 142 -7.42 -19.42 -0.46
CA THR A 142 -8.37 -19.93 0.55
C THR A 142 -7.68 -20.81 1.57
N GLU A 143 -6.89 -21.79 1.08
CA GLU A 143 -6.11 -22.66 1.97
C GLU A 143 -5.13 -21.85 2.82
N LEU A 144 -4.43 -20.88 2.22
CA LEU A 144 -3.49 -20.02 2.94
C LEU A 144 -4.19 -19.22 4.06
N GLU A 145 -5.31 -18.59 3.77
CA GLU A 145 -6.05 -17.79 4.75
C GLU A 145 -6.60 -18.62 5.90
N ASN A 146 -7.17 -19.80 5.60
CA ASN A 146 -7.58 -20.74 6.62
C ASN A 146 -6.39 -21.17 7.51
N TYR A 147 -5.26 -21.44 6.88
CA TYR A 147 -4.06 -21.82 7.62
C TYR A 147 -3.55 -20.70 8.53
N LEU A 148 -3.45 -19.47 7.99
CA LEU A 148 -2.96 -18.30 8.74
C LEU A 148 -3.87 -17.91 9.91
N VAL A 149 -5.18 -17.87 9.67
CA VAL A 149 -6.16 -17.34 10.64
C VAL A 149 -6.71 -18.43 11.53
N THR A 150 -7.21 -19.53 10.96
CA THR A 150 -7.98 -20.53 11.70
C THR A 150 -7.08 -21.62 12.31
N GLU A 151 -6.16 -22.19 11.52
CA GLU A 151 -5.35 -23.30 11.98
C GLU A 151 -4.23 -22.84 12.91
N MET A 152 -3.45 -21.85 12.46
CA MET A 152 -2.23 -21.41 13.15
C MET A 152 -2.41 -20.12 13.95
N ALA A 153 -3.50 -19.39 13.72
CA ALA A 153 -3.77 -18.12 14.40
C ALA A 153 -2.54 -17.17 14.37
N TYR A 154 -1.91 -17.00 13.19
CA TYR A 154 -0.73 -16.16 13.04
C TYR A 154 -1.04 -14.67 13.01
N THR A 155 -2.28 -14.31 12.70
CA THR A 155 -2.75 -12.94 12.60
C THR A 155 -4.15 -12.82 13.19
N LEU A 156 -4.44 -11.65 13.77
CA LEU A 156 -5.76 -11.29 14.28
C LEU A 156 -6.33 -10.17 13.40
N PRO A 157 -7.12 -10.48 12.36
CA PRO A 157 -7.82 -9.48 11.57
C PRO A 157 -8.86 -8.75 12.43
N LEU A 158 -9.02 -7.44 12.23
CA LEU A 158 -9.98 -6.64 13.00
C LEU A 158 -11.04 -6.02 12.10
N TYR A 159 -10.66 -5.08 11.25
CA TYR A 159 -11.62 -4.39 10.39
C TYR A 159 -10.94 -3.78 9.15
N SER A 160 -11.77 -3.48 8.15
CA SER A 160 -11.42 -2.64 7.00
C SER A 160 -12.08 -1.27 7.17
N SER A 161 -11.30 -0.20 7.06
CA SER A 161 -11.80 1.16 7.20
C SER A 161 -12.24 1.76 5.88
N MET A 162 -13.18 2.70 5.92
CA MET A 162 -13.43 3.58 4.79
C MET A 162 -12.28 4.59 4.66
N LYS A 163 -11.93 4.89 3.43
CA LYS A 163 -11.08 6.04 3.10
C LYS A 163 -11.96 7.27 3.07
N MET A 164 -11.73 8.20 3.98
CA MET A 164 -12.52 9.41 4.14
C MET A 164 -11.64 10.64 3.95
N MET A 165 -12.05 11.53 3.07
CA MET A 165 -11.38 12.78 2.73
C MET A 165 -12.42 13.90 2.74
N ALA A 166 -12.07 15.09 3.23
CA ALA A 166 -12.97 16.23 3.14
C ALA A 166 -12.38 17.33 2.25
N TYR A 167 -13.28 18.04 1.57
CA TYR A 167 -12.90 19.15 0.71
C TYR A 167 -13.89 20.33 0.84
N ASN A 168 -13.45 21.51 0.39
CA ASN A 168 -14.26 22.71 0.36
C ASN A 168 -15.03 22.79 -0.98
N ASN A 169 -16.36 22.76 -0.93
CA ASN A 169 -17.27 22.80 -2.08
C ASN A 169 -17.15 24.11 -2.92
N GLU A 170 -16.65 25.20 -2.32
CA GLU A 170 -16.42 26.45 -3.05
C GLU A 170 -15.20 26.38 -3.95
N LEU A 171 -14.31 25.43 -3.71
CA LEU A 171 -13.04 25.28 -4.43
C LEU A 171 -13.04 24.08 -5.38
N MET A 172 -13.64 22.97 -4.99
CA MET A 172 -13.57 21.71 -5.71
C MET A 172 -14.92 20.99 -5.73
N THR A 173 -15.10 20.05 -6.66
CA THR A 173 -16.22 19.09 -6.68
C THR A 173 -15.72 17.69 -6.36
N ALA A 174 -16.65 16.76 -6.16
CA ALA A 174 -16.29 15.36 -5.97
C ALA A 174 -15.57 14.78 -7.19
N GLU A 175 -15.97 15.17 -8.38
CA GLU A 175 -15.38 14.76 -9.66
C GLU A 175 -13.99 15.39 -9.86
N GLY A 176 -13.78 16.60 -9.34
CA GLY A 176 -12.48 17.30 -9.36
C GLY A 176 -11.49 16.82 -8.31
N ILE A 177 -11.78 15.71 -7.63
CA ILE A 177 -10.90 15.08 -6.63
C ILE A 177 -10.80 13.59 -6.93
N TYR A 178 -9.61 13.16 -7.35
CA TYR A 178 -9.34 11.75 -7.60
C TYR A 178 -8.95 11.04 -6.30
N GLN A 179 -9.84 10.22 -5.75
CA GLN A 179 -9.64 9.44 -4.53
C GLN A 179 -9.80 7.94 -4.82
N PRO A 180 -8.76 7.24 -5.27
CA PRO A 180 -8.83 5.80 -5.51
C PRO A 180 -9.01 5.01 -4.19
N LYS A 181 -9.61 3.81 -4.29
CA LYS A 181 -9.90 2.97 -3.11
C LYS A 181 -8.65 2.48 -2.37
N SER A 182 -7.57 2.22 -3.08
CA SER A 182 -6.38 1.55 -2.54
C SER A 182 -5.13 2.43 -2.52
N ARG A 183 -5.05 3.45 -3.36
CA ARG A 183 -3.87 4.27 -3.57
C ARG A 183 -4.05 5.71 -3.10
N PRO A 184 -2.96 6.47 -2.93
CA PRO A 184 -3.04 7.92 -2.77
C PRO A 184 -3.71 8.59 -3.97
N GLY A 185 -4.24 9.79 -3.75
CA GLY A 185 -4.78 10.62 -4.82
C GLY A 185 -3.72 10.99 -5.86
N ARG A 186 -4.13 11.06 -7.10
CA ARG A 186 -3.33 11.53 -8.21
C ARG A 186 -3.62 13.02 -8.41
N TRP A 187 -2.65 13.88 -8.08
CA TRP A 187 -2.86 15.33 -8.04
C TRP A 187 -3.02 15.95 -9.43
N GLU A 188 -2.50 15.31 -10.46
CA GLU A 188 -2.71 15.72 -11.85
C GLU A 188 -4.18 15.64 -12.28
N MET A 189 -4.98 14.84 -11.56
CA MET A 189 -6.42 14.69 -11.80
C MET A 189 -7.26 15.67 -10.97
N TYR A 190 -6.63 16.55 -10.17
CA TYR A 190 -7.35 17.50 -9.34
C TYR A 190 -7.68 18.76 -10.13
N GLU A 191 -8.91 19.26 -9.96
CA GLU A 191 -9.42 20.42 -10.68
C GLU A 191 -10.13 21.40 -9.73
N TYR A 192 -9.87 22.69 -9.89
CA TYR A 192 -10.68 23.71 -9.26
C TYR A 192 -12.00 23.93 -10.00
N VAL A 193 -13.07 24.26 -9.26
CA VAL A 193 -14.35 24.74 -9.84
C VAL A 193 -14.14 25.97 -10.73
N ASP A 194 -13.27 26.89 -10.28
CA ASP A 194 -12.87 28.06 -11.08
C ASP A 194 -11.45 27.86 -11.60
N ALA A 195 -11.33 27.60 -12.90
CA ALA A 195 -10.05 27.41 -13.59
C ALA A 195 -9.09 28.62 -13.47
N ALA A 196 -9.58 29.83 -13.14
CA ALA A 196 -8.72 30.99 -12.88
C ALA A 196 -7.81 30.78 -11.65
N ASN A 197 -8.12 29.82 -10.80
CA ASN A 197 -7.29 29.44 -9.66
C ASN A 197 -6.09 28.54 -10.04
N ASN A 198 -6.11 27.88 -11.19
CA ASN A 198 -5.12 26.87 -11.57
C ASN A 198 -3.67 27.38 -11.50
N ASP A 199 -3.41 28.58 -11.99
CA ASP A 199 -2.07 29.16 -12.04
C ASP A 199 -1.77 30.14 -10.90
N THR A 200 -2.76 30.50 -10.10
CA THR A 200 -2.65 31.61 -9.13
C THR A 200 -2.81 31.16 -7.68
N ARG A 201 -3.54 30.08 -7.44
CA ARG A 201 -3.83 29.56 -6.11
C ARG A 201 -2.99 28.31 -5.81
N LYS A 202 -2.45 28.25 -4.61
CA LYS A 202 -1.81 27.04 -4.07
C LYS A 202 -2.88 26.15 -3.43
N LEU A 203 -3.01 24.91 -3.91
CA LEU A 203 -3.88 23.91 -3.30
C LEU A 203 -3.19 23.33 -2.06
N THR A 204 -3.77 23.54 -0.89
CA THR A 204 -3.22 23.05 0.38
C THR A 204 -3.87 21.74 0.77
N LEU A 205 -3.07 20.68 0.79
CA LEU A 205 -3.43 19.33 1.22
C LEU A 205 -2.87 19.06 2.62
N THR A 206 -3.47 18.13 3.35
CA THR A 206 -2.91 17.66 4.62
C THR A 206 -2.30 16.28 4.53
N GLN A 207 -1.23 16.09 5.29
CA GLN A 207 -0.68 14.80 5.64
C GLN A 207 -0.48 14.75 7.16
N THR A 208 -0.99 13.69 7.80
CA THR A 208 -0.92 13.54 9.25
C THR A 208 0.43 13.00 9.74
N SER A 209 1.19 12.33 8.87
CA SER A 209 2.54 11.87 9.20
C SER A 209 3.55 12.99 9.00
N SER A 210 4.41 13.18 9.98
CA SER A 210 5.53 14.15 9.93
C SER A 210 6.89 13.48 9.71
N ALA A 211 6.92 12.18 9.56
CA ALA A 211 8.18 11.42 9.50
C ALA A 211 8.52 11.05 8.05
N VAL A 212 8.74 12.06 7.20
CA VAL A 212 9.41 11.82 5.93
C VAL A 212 10.89 11.61 6.20
N SER A 213 11.39 10.42 5.95
CA SER A 213 12.81 10.07 6.12
C SER A 213 13.58 10.10 4.81
N THR A 214 12.90 9.85 3.71
CA THR A 214 13.50 9.73 2.37
C THR A 214 12.49 10.15 1.31
N LEU A 215 12.98 10.54 0.14
CA LEU A 215 12.18 10.75 -1.09
C LEU A 215 12.61 9.78 -2.20
N ASP A 216 13.40 8.77 -1.84
CA ASP A 216 13.73 7.66 -2.72
C ASP A 216 12.61 6.59 -2.64
N PRO A 217 11.90 6.29 -3.74
CA PRO A 217 10.70 5.46 -3.73
C PRO A 217 10.93 4.01 -3.30
N ILE A 218 12.18 3.51 -3.31
CA ILE A 218 12.49 2.15 -2.88
C ILE A 218 12.88 2.03 -1.41
N GLN A 219 13.10 3.15 -0.71
CA GLN A 219 13.58 3.13 0.68
C GLN A 219 12.48 3.20 1.73
N ALA A 220 11.24 3.48 1.35
CA ALA A 220 10.08 3.48 2.25
C ALA A 220 8.82 3.02 1.52
N ASN A 221 7.87 2.47 2.30
CA ASN A 221 6.56 2.08 1.81
C ASN A 221 5.53 2.32 2.93
N ASP A 222 5.21 3.56 3.16
CA ASP A 222 4.15 4.01 4.06
C ASP A 222 3.24 5.00 3.34
N GLY A 223 2.08 5.31 3.92
CA GLY A 223 1.07 6.15 3.27
C GLY A 223 1.57 7.55 2.89
N THR A 224 2.52 8.13 3.66
CA THR A 224 3.12 9.44 3.34
C THR A 224 4.02 9.32 2.11
N MET A 225 4.96 8.36 2.14
CA MET A 225 5.89 8.15 1.03
C MET A 225 5.16 7.75 -0.24
N ASN A 226 4.13 6.90 -0.13
CA ASN A 226 3.32 6.51 -1.28
C ASN A 226 2.60 7.72 -1.90
N THR A 227 2.14 8.67 -1.09
CA THR A 227 1.52 9.91 -1.59
C THR A 227 2.54 10.80 -2.30
N LEU A 228 3.70 11.03 -1.69
CA LEU A 228 4.73 11.91 -2.25
C LEU A 228 5.33 11.31 -3.53
N SER A 229 5.85 10.09 -3.44
CA SER A 229 6.52 9.41 -4.56
C SER A 229 5.58 9.14 -5.73
N GLY A 230 4.30 8.83 -5.45
CA GLY A 230 3.29 8.59 -6.49
C GLY A 230 2.98 9.82 -7.36
N ASN A 231 3.26 11.03 -6.86
CA ASN A 231 3.08 12.29 -7.58
C ASN A 231 4.41 12.91 -8.07
N GLN A 232 5.56 12.41 -7.58
CA GLN A 232 6.90 12.84 -8.02
C GLN A 232 7.47 12.01 -9.16
N TYR A 233 7.10 10.73 -9.25
CA TYR A 233 7.72 9.80 -10.20
C TYR A 233 6.65 9.08 -11.03
N ILE A 234 6.80 9.16 -12.35
CA ILE A 234 5.99 8.39 -13.29
C ILE A 234 6.32 6.90 -13.17
N LYS A 235 5.35 6.05 -13.49
CA LYS A 235 5.51 4.60 -13.57
C LYS A 235 5.34 4.13 -15.00
N ILE A 236 5.87 2.95 -15.31
CA ILE A 236 5.74 2.39 -16.66
C ILE A 236 4.30 1.97 -16.98
N ILE A 237 3.50 1.67 -15.97
CA ILE A 237 2.08 1.31 -16.05
C ILE A 237 1.33 1.84 -14.82
N ASN A 238 0.03 1.97 -14.89
CA ASN A 238 -0.82 2.44 -13.81
C ASN A 238 -1.99 1.49 -13.53
N LEU A 239 -2.74 1.81 -12.49
CA LEU A 239 -4.01 1.15 -12.14
C LEU A 239 -5.13 2.18 -12.11
N SER A 240 -6.30 1.79 -12.61
CA SER A 240 -7.53 2.56 -12.47
C SER A 240 -8.01 2.60 -11.01
N ASP A 241 -9.09 3.32 -10.76
CA ASP A 241 -9.78 3.36 -9.47
C ASP A 241 -10.22 1.98 -8.96
N ASP A 242 -10.49 1.06 -9.89
CA ASP A 242 -10.93 -0.30 -9.61
C ASP A 242 -9.81 -1.33 -9.70
N ASP A 243 -8.55 -0.86 -9.62
CA ASP A 243 -7.33 -1.68 -9.65
C ASP A 243 -7.11 -2.43 -10.99
N VAL A 244 -7.73 -1.93 -12.09
CA VAL A 244 -7.51 -2.46 -13.44
C VAL A 244 -6.25 -1.83 -14.04
N ILE A 245 -5.41 -2.64 -14.68
CA ILE A 245 -4.20 -2.18 -15.38
C ILE A 245 -4.58 -1.21 -16.51
N MET A 246 -3.88 -0.06 -16.56
CA MET A 246 -4.09 0.97 -17.58
C MET A 246 -2.79 1.71 -17.91
N THR A 247 -2.76 2.32 -19.09
CA THR A 247 -1.63 3.17 -19.53
C THR A 247 -1.83 4.65 -19.23
N ASP A 248 -3.02 5.05 -18.82
CA ASP A 248 -3.34 6.44 -18.48
C ASP A 248 -2.39 7.01 -17.42
N SER A 249 -1.85 8.20 -17.67
CA SER A 249 -0.85 8.87 -16.83
C SER A 249 0.37 7.98 -16.49
N SER A 250 0.76 7.09 -17.40
CA SER A 250 1.97 6.27 -17.28
C SER A 250 2.94 6.57 -18.44
N LEU A 251 4.16 6.07 -18.33
CA LEU A 251 5.17 6.24 -19.37
C LEU A 251 4.88 5.42 -20.63
N SER A 252 3.97 4.45 -20.56
CA SER A 252 3.61 3.60 -21.71
C SER A 252 2.40 4.15 -22.46
N ARG A 253 2.49 4.21 -23.78
CA ARG A 253 1.32 4.40 -24.65
C ARG A 253 0.50 3.12 -24.77
N VAL A 254 1.19 1.98 -24.87
CA VAL A 254 0.59 0.65 -24.98
C VAL A 254 1.47 -0.34 -24.22
N TYR A 255 0.86 -1.38 -23.68
CA TYR A 255 1.57 -2.56 -23.19
C TYR A 255 1.00 -3.84 -23.83
N ALA A 256 1.80 -4.88 -23.83
CA ALA A 256 1.39 -6.20 -24.30
C ALA A 256 2.03 -7.31 -23.46
N VAL A 257 1.34 -8.43 -23.31
CA VAL A 257 1.81 -9.58 -22.53
C VAL A 257 2.20 -10.70 -23.49
N GLY A 258 3.45 -11.11 -23.46
CA GLY A 258 3.95 -12.20 -24.31
C GLY A 258 3.35 -13.54 -23.95
N GLU A 259 3.27 -14.43 -24.93
CA GLU A 259 2.74 -15.79 -24.77
C GLU A 259 3.46 -16.52 -23.62
N GLY A 260 2.66 -17.14 -22.73
CA GLY A 260 3.16 -17.80 -21.53
C GLY A 260 3.27 -16.90 -20.29
N ASN A 261 2.90 -15.63 -20.38
CA ASN A 261 2.85 -14.66 -19.26
C ASN A 261 4.19 -14.49 -18.49
N THR A 262 5.31 -14.64 -19.20
CA THR A 262 6.66 -14.45 -18.65
C THR A 262 7.40 -13.26 -19.22
N SER A 263 6.83 -12.58 -20.22
CA SER A 263 7.41 -11.38 -20.82
C SER A 263 6.34 -10.31 -21.02
N PHE A 264 6.70 -9.07 -20.68
CA PHE A 264 5.81 -7.92 -20.69
C PHE A 264 6.50 -6.80 -21.45
N TYR A 265 5.84 -6.28 -22.47
CA TYR A 265 6.36 -5.29 -23.41
C TYR A 265 5.66 -3.96 -23.22
N PHE A 266 6.42 -2.87 -23.17
CA PHE A 266 5.93 -1.53 -22.95
C PHE A 266 6.45 -0.60 -24.03
N LEU A 267 5.54 -0.03 -24.82
CA LEU A 267 5.82 0.97 -25.84
C LEU A 267 5.80 2.34 -25.20
N LEU A 268 6.96 3.01 -25.13
CA LEU A 268 7.11 4.24 -24.38
C LEU A 268 6.64 5.48 -25.19
N ARG A 269 6.16 6.48 -24.46
CA ARG A 269 5.89 7.82 -24.97
C ARG A 269 7.17 8.67 -24.98
N ASP A 270 7.16 9.76 -25.74
CA ASP A 270 8.28 10.68 -25.94
C ASP A 270 7.99 12.12 -25.49
N ASP A 271 6.89 12.31 -24.74
CA ASP A 271 6.42 13.62 -24.27
C ASP A 271 6.48 13.76 -22.75
N VAL A 272 7.43 13.08 -22.10
CA VAL A 272 7.70 13.20 -20.67
C VAL A 272 9.16 13.50 -20.44
N HIS A 273 9.45 14.68 -19.87
CA HIS A 273 10.79 15.10 -19.47
C HIS A 273 10.90 15.17 -17.95
N PHE A 274 12.12 14.98 -17.47
CA PHE A 274 12.43 15.29 -16.07
C PHE A 274 12.32 16.79 -15.80
N ALA A 275 11.76 17.14 -14.65
CA ALA A 275 11.86 18.49 -14.10
C ALA A 275 12.88 18.54 -12.97
N LYS A 276 13.41 19.72 -12.71
CA LYS A 276 14.22 20.05 -11.54
C LYS A 276 13.75 21.34 -10.87
N ALA A 277 14.08 21.53 -9.60
CA ALA A 277 13.89 22.80 -8.93
C ALA A 277 15.08 23.75 -9.26
N GLU A 278 14.77 24.93 -9.81
CA GLU A 278 15.77 25.95 -10.08
C GLU A 278 15.20 27.34 -9.73
N ASN A 279 15.92 28.09 -8.89
CA ASN A 279 15.51 29.43 -8.43
C ASN A 279 14.08 29.47 -7.82
N GLY A 280 13.65 28.39 -7.16
CA GLY A 280 12.34 28.28 -6.52
C GLY A 280 11.17 27.98 -7.45
N ALA A 281 11.43 27.49 -8.65
CA ALA A 281 10.43 27.06 -9.62
C ALA A 281 10.77 25.70 -10.23
N ALA A 282 9.77 25.00 -10.76
CA ALA A 282 9.96 23.81 -11.59
C ALA A 282 10.41 24.21 -12.99
N VAL A 283 11.48 23.59 -13.47
CA VAL A 283 12.04 23.83 -14.81
C VAL A 283 12.11 22.51 -15.55
N ASP A 284 11.60 22.49 -16.78
CA ASP A 284 11.82 21.39 -17.72
C ASP A 284 13.31 21.31 -18.06
N THR A 285 13.90 20.14 -17.83
CA THR A 285 15.33 19.92 -18.14
C THR A 285 15.56 19.66 -19.63
N GLY A 286 14.52 19.37 -20.39
CA GLY A 286 14.61 18.88 -21.78
C GLY A 286 15.19 17.46 -21.88
N VAL A 287 15.41 16.78 -20.76
CA VAL A 287 15.89 15.40 -20.72
C VAL A 287 14.69 14.46 -20.70
N LEU A 288 14.60 13.62 -21.73
CA LEU A 288 13.54 12.63 -21.87
C LEU A 288 13.60 11.62 -20.73
N VAL A 289 12.43 11.21 -20.22
CA VAL A 289 12.31 10.02 -19.35
C VAL A 289 12.33 8.81 -20.28
N ALA A 290 13.50 8.21 -20.42
CA ALA A 290 13.81 7.26 -21.48
C ALA A 290 13.88 5.80 -21.01
N ALA A 291 14.07 4.89 -21.95
CA ALA A 291 14.09 3.44 -21.69
C ALA A 291 15.24 3.02 -20.76
N ASP A 292 16.38 3.69 -20.79
CA ASP A 292 17.52 3.37 -19.92
C ASP A 292 17.25 3.77 -18.45
N ASP A 293 16.51 4.86 -18.21
CA ASP A 293 16.02 5.23 -16.87
C ASP A 293 15.04 4.19 -16.33
N VAL A 294 14.16 3.66 -17.19
CA VAL A 294 13.23 2.57 -16.83
C VAL A 294 14.01 1.32 -16.46
N VAL A 295 14.95 0.89 -17.30
CA VAL A 295 15.79 -0.28 -17.05
C VAL A 295 16.58 -0.12 -15.76
N TYR A 296 17.17 1.06 -15.53
CA TYR A 296 17.89 1.37 -14.31
C TYR A 296 16.99 1.29 -13.07
N SER A 297 15.86 2.00 -13.10
CA SER A 297 14.95 2.11 -11.95
C SER A 297 14.35 0.76 -11.55
N LEU A 298 13.90 -0.04 -12.51
CA LEU A 298 13.31 -1.35 -12.24
C LEU A 298 14.35 -2.39 -11.80
N ASN A 299 15.58 -2.36 -12.36
CA ASN A 299 16.67 -3.20 -11.86
C ASN A 299 17.07 -2.82 -10.43
N ARG A 300 17.00 -1.55 -10.09
CA ARG A 300 17.21 -1.05 -8.74
C ARG A 300 16.10 -1.53 -7.79
N ALA A 301 14.84 -1.43 -8.20
CA ALA A 301 13.68 -1.85 -7.41
C ALA A 301 13.70 -3.34 -7.06
N LYS A 302 14.16 -4.22 -7.96
CA LYS A 302 14.28 -5.66 -7.69
C LYS A 302 15.52 -6.07 -6.86
N GLY A 303 16.32 -5.12 -6.39
CA GLY A 303 17.51 -5.39 -5.59
C GLY A 303 18.78 -5.65 -6.42
N GLY A 304 18.84 -5.10 -7.64
CA GLY A 304 20.01 -5.16 -8.52
C GLY A 304 21.12 -4.21 -8.10
N THR A 305 21.61 -3.42 -9.05
CA THR A 305 22.65 -2.42 -8.81
C THR A 305 22.16 -1.26 -7.93
N ASP A 306 23.08 -0.57 -7.26
CA ASP A 306 22.82 0.67 -6.52
C ASP A 306 21.90 0.52 -5.29
N VAL A 307 21.80 -0.68 -4.72
CA VAL A 307 21.06 -0.94 -3.50
C VAL A 307 21.91 -0.59 -2.30
N ILE A 308 21.37 0.29 -1.45
CA ILE A 308 21.95 0.59 -0.14
C ILE A 308 21.17 -0.15 0.96
N SER A 309 21.74 -0.23 2.16
CA SER A 309 21.18 -1.03 3.28
C SER A 309 19.77 -0.61 3.74
N THR A 310 19.29 0.55 3.33
CA THR A 310 17.98 1.08 3.67
C THR A 310 16.85 0.70 2.70
N HIS A 311 17.17 -0.03 1.62
CA HIS A 311 16.17 -0.50 0.65
C HIS A 311 15.09 -1.38 1.32
N LYS A 312 13.81 -1.10 1.07
CA LYS A 312 12.66 -1.70 1.77
C LYS A 312 11.64 -2.43 0.89
N THR A 313 11.80 -2.39 -0.44
CA THR A 313 10.78 -2.89 -1.37
C THR A 313 11.24 -4.03 -2.28
N VAL A 314 12.39 -4.64 -2.00
CA VAL A 314 12.98 -5.72 -2.83
C VAL A 314 12.04 -6.92 -2.95
N SER A 315 11.39 -7.32 -1.86
CA SER A 315 10.50 -8.48 -1.86
C SER A 315 9.34 -8.32 -2.85
N GLN A 316 8.90 -7.09 -3.09
CA GLN A 316 7.79 -6.78 -4.01
C GLN A 316 8.17 -6.95 -5.48
N HIS A 317 9.44 -6.76 -5.83
CA HIS A 317 9.92 -6.78 -7.20
C HIS A 317 10.81 -8.00 -7.54
N LYS A 318 10.98 -8.92 -6.61
CA LYS A 318 11.85 -10.10 -6.78
C LYS A 318 11.41 -11.08 -7.88
N HIS A 319 10.17 -10.95 -8.36
CA HIS A 319 9.62 -11.77 -9.44
C HIS A 319 10.22 -11.42 -10.81
N MET A 320 10.74 -10.21 -10.98
CA MET A 320 11.40 -9.80 -12.21
C MET A 320 12.72 -10.56 -12.40
N GLU A 321 12.92 -11.12 -13.59
CA GLU A 321 14.19 -11.76 -13.99
C GLU A 321 15.07 -10.74 -14.70
N THR A 322 14.60 -10.20 -15.84
CA THR A 322 15.34 -9.18 -16.62
C THR A 322 14.46 -7.96 -16.88
N VAL A 323 15.13 -6.82 -17.06
CA VAL A 323 14.54 -5.60 -17.61
C VAL A 323 15.51 -5.11 -18.69
N GLU A 324 15.04 -5.01 -19.93
CA GLU A 324 15.90 -4.72 -21.07
C GLU A 324 15.20 -3.85 -22.13
N ILE A 325 15.98 -3.13 -22.93
CA ILE A 325 15.48 -2.36 -24.07
C ILE A 325 15.41 -3.31 -25.28
N VAL A 326 14.27 -3.32 -25.96
CA VAL A 326 14.07 -4.09 -27.19
C VAL A 326 14.43 -3.19 -28.38
N THR A 327 15.45 -3.59 -29.15
CA THR A 327 15.88 -2.87 -30.36
C THR A 327 15.63 -3.64 -31.65
N ASP A 328 15.32 -4.94 -31.55
CA ASP A 328 14.98 -5.78 -32.69
C ASP A 328 13.45 -5.81 -32.91
N ILE A 329 12.98 -5.10 -33.92
CA ILE A 329 11.56 -5.07 -34.28
C ILE A 329 11.03 -6.45 -34.71
N GLU A 330 11.87 -7.36 -35.16
CA GLU A 330 11.46 -8.71 -35.53
C GLU A 330 11.03 -9.54 -34.30
N GLU A 331 11.55 -9.23 -33.12
CA GLU A 331 11.03 -9.82 -31.87
C GLU A 331 9.54 -9.51 -31.70
N LEU A 332 9.14 -8.24 -31.87
CA LEU A 332 7.74 -7.83 -31.72
C LEU A 332 6.80 -8.42 -32.79
N LYS A 333 7.34 -8.79 -33.95
CA LYS A 333 6.57 -9.44 -35.05
C LYS A 333 6.38 -10.94 -34.84
N THR A 334 7.26 -11.56 -34.06
CA THR A 334 7.27 -13.03 -33.88
C THR A 334 6.63 -13.47 -32.58
N VAL A 335 6.78 -12.69 -31.50
CA VAL A 335 6.14 -12.96 -30.20
C VAL A 335 4.66 -12.63 -30.28
N LYS A 336 3.82 -13.51 -29.73
CA LYS A 336 2.39 -13.30 -29.67
C LYS A 336 1.97 -12.71 -28.33
N ASP A 337 0.99 -11.83 -28.39
CA ASP A 337 0.28 -11.30 -27.23
C ASP A 337 -0.67 -12.37 -26.69
N SER A 338 -0.58 -12.66 -25.39
CA SER A 338 -1.36 -13.71 -24.73
C SER A 338 -2.87 -13.39 -24.68
N ASP A 339 -3.23 -12.11 -24.69
CA ASP A 339 -4.61 -11.66 -24.56
C ASP A 339 -5.33 -11.64 -25.91
N THR A 340 -4.63 -11.22 -26.96
CA THR A 340 -5.21 -11.04 -28.29
C THR A 340 -4.87 -12.17 -29.26
N GLY A 341 -3.76 -12.90 -29.03
CA GLY A 341 -3.20 -13.88 -29.96
C GLY A 341 -2.55 -13.27 -31.21
N ALA A 342 -2.54 -11.93 -31.35
CA ALA A 342 -1.86 -11.20 -32.41
C ALA A 342 -0.35 -11.11 -32.13
N ALA A 343 0.44 -10.64 -33.08
CA ALA A 343 1.83 -10.28 -32.79
C ALA A 343 1.88 -9.03 -31.87
N ILE A 344 2.89 -8.95 -31.00
CA ILE A 344 3.06 -7.78 -30.10
C ILE A 344 3.01 -6.46 -30.87
N ILE A 345 3.65 -6.41 -32.04
CA ILE A 345 3.66 -5.21 -32.89
C ILE A 345 2.26 -4.82 -33.37
N ASP A 346 1.37 -5.79 -33.61
CA ASP A 346 0.00 -5.51 -34.02
C ASP A 346 -0.82 -4.94 -32.86
N THR A 347 -0.61 -5.44 -31.65
CA THR A 347 -1.18 -4.86 -30.41
C THR A 347 -0.71 -3.42 -30.22
N PHE A 348 0.58 -3.15 -30.40
CA PHE A 348 1.13 -1.80 -30.31
C PHE A 348 0.54 -0.87 -31.35
N ASN A 349 0.52 -1.30 -32.61
CA ASN A 349 -0.01 -0.49 -33.71
C ASN A 349 -1.50 -0.20 -33.60
N ALA A 350 -2.26 -1.06 -32.91
CA ALA A 350 -3.67 -0.80 -32.63
C ALA A 350 -3.90 0.28 -31.56
N GLY A 351 -2.91 0.54 -30.71
CA GLY A 351 -3.00 1.49 -29.60
C GLY A 351 -2.30 2.83 -29.83
N VAL A 352 -1.71 3.06 -31.03
CA VAL A 352 -1.03 4.31 -31.36
C VAL A 352 -1.52 4.88 -32.69
N GLU A 353 -1.41 6.22 -32.87
CA GLU A 353 -1.80 6.87 -34.12
C GLU A 353 -0.80 6.61 -35.24
N VAL A 354 0.50 6.66 -34.93
CA VAL A 354 1.59 6.41 -35.89
C VAL A 354 2.17 5.01 -35.61
N PRO A 355 2.05 4.07 -36.56
CA PRO A 355 2.56 2.71 -36.39
C PRO A 355 4.06 2.66 -36.13
N VAL A 356 4.49 1.66 -35.36
CA VAL A 356 5.89 1.39 -35.05
C VAL A 356 6.64 1.03 -36.32
N ALA A 357 7.52 1.92 -36.80
CA ALA A 357 8.34 1.72 -37.98
C ALA A 357 9.76 1.29 -37.61
N ALA A 358 10.31 1.81 -36.51
CA ALA A 358 11.64 1.52 -36.02
C ALA A 358 11.66 1.51 -34.48
N LEU A 359 12.64 0.80 -33.92
CA LEU A 359 12.98 0.81 -32.50
C LEU A 359 14.38 1.39 -32.30
N THR A 360 14.56 2.17 -31.24
CA THR A 360 15.87 2.72 -30.87
C THR A 360 16.15 2.54 -29.37
N ALA A 361 17.44 2.45 -29.01
CA ALA A 361 17.90 2.58 -27.63
C ALA A 361 18.52 3.97 -27.35
N VAL A 362 18.57 4.83 -28.37
CA VAL A 362 19.22 6.15 -28.31
C VAL A 362 18.13 7.20 -28.10
N ASP A 363 18.20 7.93 -27.00
CA ASP A 363 17.14 8.85 -26.57
C ASP A 363 16.90 9.99 -27.57
N GLU A 364 17.97 10.50 -28.17
CA GLU A 364 17.88 11.58 -29.16
C GLU A 364 17.28 11.14 -30.52
N GLU A 365 17.13 9.83 -30.73
CA GLU A 365 16.52 9.28 -31.94
C GLU A 365 15.04 8.98 -31.78
N VAL A 366 14.49 9.12 -30.55
CA VAL A 366 13.07 8.88 -30.30
C VAL A 366 12.23 9.95 -30.95
N ASP A 367 11.26 9.51 -31.76
CA ASP A 367 10.28 10.38 -32.43
C ASP A 367 9.03 9.55 -32.74
N ASN A 368 8.10 9.54 -31.80
CA ASN A 368 6.87 8.76 -31.93
C ASN A 368 6.00 9.26 -33.09
N ALA A 369 6.09 10.57 -33.42
CA ALA A 369 5.39 11.16 -34.55
C ALA A 369 5.96 10.72 -35.91
N ALA A 370 7.23 10.31 -35.94
CA ALA A 370 7.88 9.69 -37.11
C ALA A 370 7.84 8.15 -37.08
N GLY A 371 7.30 7.53 -36.06
CA GLY A 371 7.20 6.08 -35.89
C GLY A 371 8.45 5.43 -35.29
N THR A 372 9.36 6.21 -34.70
CA THR A 372 10.53 5.69 -33.97
C THR A 372 10.22 5.68 -32.47
N TYR A 373 10.24 4.49 -31.87
CA TYR A 373 9.84 4.28 -30.47
C TYR A 373 10.93 3.61 -29.65
N GLN A 374 10.83 3.77 -28.34
CA GLN A 374 11.51 2.91 -27.37
C GLN A 374 10.55 1.85 -26.85
N VAL A 375 11.06 0.64 -26.64
CA VAL A 375 10.34 -0.48 -26.04
C VAL A 375 11.17 -1.07 -24.91
N VAL A 376 10.55 -1.20 -23.74
CA VAL A 376 11.13 -1.92 -22.61
C VAL A 376 10.42 -3.26 -22.46
N LYS A 377 11.21 -4.33 -22.26
CA LYS A 377 10.72 -5.66 -21.92
C LYS A 377 11.10 -6.00 -20.49
N VAL A 378 10.12 -6.41 -19.71
CA VAL A 378 10.29 -7.04 -18.39
C VAL A 378 10.05 -8.53 -18.54
N THR A 379 10.96 -9.37 -18.07
CA THR A 379 10.69 -10.82 -17.94
C THR A 379 10.56 -11.21 -16.49
N THR A 380 9.76 -12.23 -16.22
CA THR A 380 9.57 -12.80 -14.90
C THR A 380 10.16 -14.21 -14.81
N LYS A 381 10.50 -14.63 -13.59
CA LYS A 381 11.13 -15.95 -13.31
C LYS A 381 10.22 -17.12 -13.63
N TYR A 382 8.93 -16.88 -13.63
CA TYR A 382 7.84 -17.82 -13.92
C TYR A 382 6.64 -17.03 -14.43
N PRO A 383 5.59 -17.66 -15.00
CA PRO A 383 4.38 -16.96 -15.41
C PRO A 383 3.82 -16.14 -14.25
N PHE A 384 3.84 -14.82 -14.37
CA PHE A 384 3.42 -13.92 -13.29
C PHE A 384 2.76 -12.65 -13.85
N PRO A 385 1.51 -12.74 -14.36
CA PRO A 385 0.83 -11.57 -14.91
C PRO A 385 0.60 -10.46 -13.89
N GLN A 386 0.56 -10.79 -12.59
CA GLN A 386 0.44 -9.84 -11.50
C GLN A 386 1.62 -8.88 -11.38
N VAL A 387 2.74 -9.11 -12.08
CA VAL A 387 3.87 -8.16 -12.14
C VAL A 387 3.42 -6.77 -12.57
N LEU A 388 2.39 -6.67 -13.43
CA LEU A 388 1.83 -5.39 -13.86
C LEU A 388 1.30 -4.56 -12.68
N ASN A 389 0.65 -5.21 -11.71
CA ASN A 389 0.18 -4.56 -10.50
C ASN A 389 1.34 -4.02 -9.65
N TYR A 390 2.46 -4.77 -9.57
CA TYR A 390 3.66 -4.33 -8.86
C TYR A 390 4.38 -3.19 -9.59
N LEU A 391 4.41 -3.21 -10.92
CA LEU A 391 4.99 -2.13 -11.74
C LEU A 391 4.17 -0.82 -11.63
N ALA A 392 2.92 -0.89 -11.21
CA ALA A 392 2.10 0.28 -10.89
C ALA A 392 2.31 0.82 -9.46
N HIS A 393 3.07 0.12 -8.62
CA HIS A 393 3.41 0.56 -7.27
C HIS A 393 4.42 1.72 -7.32
N GLN A 394 4.37 2.66 -6.37
CA GLN A 394 5.26 3.84 -6.34
C GLN A 394 6.75 3.48 -6.26
N SER A 395 7.11 2.30 -5.71
CA SER A 395 8.51 1.84 -5.69
C SER A 395 9.07 1.46 -7.06
N ALA A 396 8.20 1.35 -8.07
CA ALA A 396 8.57 1.23 -9.48
C ALA A 396 8.61 2.60 -10.20
N GLY A 397 8.64 3.70 -9.46
CA GLY A 397 8.79 5.05 -10.00
C GLY A 397 10.10 5.21 -10.77
N ILE A 398 10.02 5.87 -11.93
CA ILE A 398 11.18 6.05 -12.82
C ILE A 398 11.99 7.24 -12.37
N LEU A 399 13.26 7.01 -12.10
CA LEU A 399 14.24 7.97 -11.60
C LEU A 399 15.23 8.33 -12.69
N HIS A 400 15.75 9.55 -12.65
CA HIS A 400 16.86 9.94 -13.50
C HIS A 400 18.13 9.22 -13.04
N LYS A 401 18.61 8.31 -13.86
CA LYS A 401 19.73 7.42 -13.57
C LYS A 401 20.97 8.16 -13.07
N GLU A 402 21.41 9.18 -13.80
CA GLU A 402 22.63 9.92 -13.49
C GLU A 402 22.53 10.66 -12.14
N GLN A 403 21.34 11.17 -11.80
CA GLN A 403 21.14 11.82 -10.50
C GLN A 403 21.22 10.83 -9.34
N VAL A 404 20.65 9.64 -9.49
CA VAL A 404 20.77 8.61 -8.46
C VAL A 404 22.23 8.16 -8.33
N GLU A 405 22.92 7.89 -9.45
CA GLU A 405 24.32 7.47 -9.46
C GLU A 405 25.26 8.52 -8.86
N LEU A 406 24.98 9.81 -9.06
CA LEU A 406 25.76 10.91 -8.48
C LEU A 406 25.87 10.81 -6.96
N TYR A 407 24.78 10.42 -6.29
CA TYR A 407 24.73 10.31 -4.84
C TYR A 407 25.07 8.91 -4.32
N ASN A 408 24.58 7.85 -5.00
CA ASN A 408 24.60 6.50 -4.47
C ASN A 408 25.77 5.63 -4.93
N SER A 409 26.42 5.94 -6.07
CA SER A 409 27.50 5.08 -6.63
C SER A 409 28.64 4.81 -5.66
N LYS A 410 28.93 5.74 -4.75
CA LYS A 410 29.98 5.61 -3.73
C LYS A 410 29.65 4.57 -2.64
N PHE A 411 28.37 4.15 -2.50
CA PHE A 411 27.92 3.19 -1.51
C PHE A 411 27.68 1.79 -2.08
N VAL A 412 27.75 1.63 -3.39
CA VAL A 412 27.55 0.32 -4.02
C VAL A 412 28.55 -0.68 -3.45
N GLY A 413 28.04 -1.76 -2.83
CA GLY A 413 28.85 -2.79 -2.18
C GLY A 413 29.59 -2.32 -0.92
N LYS A 414 29.19 -1.21 -0.31
CA LYS A 414 29.74 -0.66 0.94
C LYS A 414 28.63 -0.40 1.94
N ASP A 415 29.00 -0.33 3.22
CA ASP A 415 28.09 0.07 4.27
C ASP A 415 27.72 1.56 4.12
N TYR A 416 26.43 1.85 4.14
CA TYR A 416 25.87 3.18 4.20
C TYR A 416 25.58 3.55 5.66
N ASP A 417 26.15 4.67 6.13
CA ASP A 417 25.91 5.22 7.46
C ASP A 417 25.01 6.47 7.35
N PRO A 418 23.72 6.37 7.65
CA PRO A 418 22.77 7.49 7.50
C PRO A 418 23.09 8.70 8.39
N THR A 419 24.03 8.56 9.34
CA THR A 419 24.49 9.68 10.19
C THR A 419 25.60 10.51 9.58
N LYS A 420 26.25 10.02 8.51
CA LYS A 420 27.43 10.62 7.89
C LYS A 420 27.35 10.74 6.38
N ASP A 421 26.59 9.85 5.78
CA ASP A 421 26.55 9.69 4.32
C ASP A 421 25.26 10.33 3.78
N ILE A 422 25.34 10.87 2.57
CA ILE A 422 24.19 11.43 1.85
C ILE A 422 23.90 10.52 0.68
N CYS A 423 22.69 9.94 0.65
CA CYS A 423 22.18 9.20 -0.50
C CYS A 423 21.12 10.00 -1.25
N TYR A 424 20.76 9.52 -2.43
CA TYR A 424 19.66 10.08 -3.20
C TYR A 424 18.36 10.08 -2.38
N GLY A 425 17.64 11.18 -2.42
CA GLY A 425 16.35 11.32 -1.75
C GLY A 425 16.44 11.55 -0.24
N ASP A 426 17.62 11.79 0.35
CA ASP A 426 17.78 12.12 1.77
C ASP A 426 16.97 13.38 2.12
N TYR A 427 15.89 13.19 2.88
CA TYR A 427 14.96 14.28 3.20
C TYR A 427 15.57 15.39 4.03
N ALA A 428 16.51 15.06 4.93
CA ALA A 428 17.18 16.07 5.75
C ALA A 428 18.01 17.03 4.88
N GLN A 429 18.62 16.51 3.81
CA GLN A 429 19.37 17.32 2.86
C GLN A 429 18.45 18.15 1.96
N VAL A 430 17.34 17.59 1.51
CA VAL A 430 16.32 18.33 0.73
C VAL A 430 15.75 19.49 1.55
N LYS A 431 15.41 19.27 2.83
CA LYS A 431 15.04 20.35 3.75
C LYS A 431 16.15 21.38 3.93
N GLY A 432 17.39 20.95 3.87
CA GLY A 432 18.57 21.81 3.94
C GLY A 432 18.83 22.66 2.68
N GLY A 433 17.99 22.51 1.65
CA GLY A 433 18.05 23.25 0.39
C GLY A 433 18.64 22.49 -0.80
N MET A 434 18.99 21.18 -0.65
CA MET A 434 19.47 20.34 -1.75
C MET A 434 18.30 19.80 -2.60
N THR A 435 17.40 20.67 -3.04
CA THR A 435 16.25 20.29 -3.87
C THR A 435 16.64 19.87 -5.29
N ASP A 436 17.78 20.35 -5.78
CA ASP A 436 18.39 19.98 -7.06
C ASP A 436 18.85 18.51 -7.13
N MET A 437 18.93 17.83 -5.97
CA MET A 437 19.10 16.39 -5.89
C MET A 437 17.99 15.62 -6.61
N LEU A 438 16.75 16.15 -6.56
CA LEU A 438 15.55 15.48 -7.06
C LEU A 438 15.20 15.99 -8.46
N TRP A 439 15.37 15.14 -9.46
CA TRP A 439 14.78 15.31 -10.76
C TRP A 439 13.55 14.43 -10.84
N CYS A 440 12.38 15.05 -10.93
CA CYS A 440 11.11 14.33 -10.88
C CYS A 440 10.61 14.03 -12.30
N SER A 441 10.23 12.78 -12.53
CA SER A 441 9.65 12.31 -13.80
C SER A 441 8.12 12.37 -13.82
N GLY A 442 7.49 12.60 -12.66
CA GLY A 442 6.04 12.61 -12.49
C GLY A 442 5.42 14.01 -12.71
N PRO A 443 4.13 14.12 -12.41
CA PRO A 443 3.36 15.36 -12.68
C PRO A 443 3.81 16.57 -11.86
N TYR A 444 4.50 16.38 -10.74
CA TYR A 444 4.93 17.46 -9.85
C TYR A 444 6.40 17.37 -9.46
N GLN A 445 7.07 18.53 -9.49
CA GLN A 445 8.42 18.74 -9.00
C GLN A 445 8.38 19.33 -7.60
N LEU A 446 9.14 18.76 -6.66
CA LEU A 446 9.37 19.33 -5.34
C LEU A 446 10.21 20.61 -5.47
N ILE A 447 9.72 21.71 -4.90
CA ILE A 447 10.38 23.03 -4.95
C ILE A 447 11.07 23.37 -3.64
N SER A 448 10.41 23.14 -2.52
CA SER A 448 10.95 23.38 -1.20
C SER A 448 10.35 22.41 -0.17
N ALA A 449 11.08 22.19 0.91
CA ALA A 449 10.62 21.39 2.04
C ALA A 449 11.12 21.98 3.35
N ASP A 450 10.29 21.87 4.39
CA ASP A 450 10.65 22.20 5.77
C ASP A 450 9.98 21.24 6.76
N ASP A 451 9.99 21.59 8.06
CA ASP A 451 9.36 20.76 9.08
C ASP A 451 7.82 20.83 9.08
N TYR A 452 7.23 21.75 8.34
CA TYR A 452 5.80 22.01 8.29
C TYR A 452 5.14 21.49 7.01
N GLY A 453 5.94 21.25 5.96
CA GLY A 453 5.39 20.75 4.70
C GLY A 453 6.35 20.76 3.53
N ILE A 454 5.79 20.46 2.38
CA ILE A 454 6.51 20.39 1.10
C ILE A 454 5.72 21.19 0.07
N GLU A 455 6.42 22.04 -0.66
CA GLU A 455 5.88 22.77 -1.82
C GLU A 455 6.23 22.07 -3.12
N TYR A 456 5.23 21.99 -3.97
CA TYR A 456 5.33 21.42 -5.31
C TYR A 456 4.85 22.40 -6.36
N GLU A 457 5.43 22.29 -7.54
CA GLU A 457 4.95 22.96 -8.75
C GLU A 457 4.81 21.90 -9.86
N LYS A 458 3.81 22.07 -10.73
CA LYS A 458 3.61 21.15 -11.85
C LYS A 458 4.87 21.03 -12.69
N ASN A 459 5.21 19.82 -13.10
CA ASN A 459 6.30 19.55 -14.02
C ASN A 459 5.92 20.06 -15.43
N PRO A 460 6.61 21.07 -15.98
CA PRO A 460 6.29 21.60 -17.30
C PRO A 460 6.62 20.63 -18.44
N GLY A 461 7.42 19.62 -18.20
CA GLY A 461 7.77 18.56 -19.14
C GLY A 461 6.91 17.30 -19.02
N TYR A 462 5.83 17.32 -18.20
CA TYR A 462 4.98 16.15 -18.02
C TYR A 462 3.77 16.22 -18.94
N MET A 463 3.80 15.44 -20.04
CA MET A 463 2.70 15.29 -21.01
C MET A 463 2.10 16.64 -21.46
N PRO A 464 2.90 17.61 -21.91
CA PRO A 464 2.44 18.98 -22.14
C PRO A 464 1.39 19.10 -23.26
N GLU A 465 1.31 18.11 -24.15
CA GLU A 465 0.36 18.09 -25.27
C GLU A 465 -0.86 17.19 -25.00
N ASP A 466 -0.88 16.49 -23.86
CA ASP A 466 -1.97 15.60 -23.47
C ASP A 466 -2.83 16.27 -22.39
N GLU A 467 -3.82 17.06 -22.83
CA GLU A 467 -4.69 17.83 -21.93
C GLU A 467 -5.46 16.96 -20.92
N ALA A 468 -5.63 15.66 -21.20
CA ALA A 468 -6.34 14.75 -20.30
C ALA A 468 -5.50 14.39 -19.07
N PHE A 469 -4.16 14.46 -19.18
CA PHE A 469 -3.25 14.01 -18.11
C PHE A 469 -2.27 15.08 -17.64
N ALA A 470 -2.14 16.19 -18.37
CA ALA A 470 -1.35 17.33 -17.91
C ALA A 470 -1.98 17.95 -16.66
N PRO A 471 -1.21 18.22 -15.57
CA PRO A 471 -1.76 18.80 -14.36
C PRO A 471 -2.44 20.15 -14.61
N SER A 472 -3.68 20.31 -14.17
CA SER A 472 -4.39 21.59 -14.22
C SER A 472 -3.87 22.56 -13.15
N ILE A 473 -3.70 22.09 -11.92
CA ILE A 473 -3.30 22.91 -10.76
C ILE A 473 -1.79 23.08 -10.75
N LYS A 474 -1.33 24.34 -10.77
CA LYS A 474 0.10 24.64 -10.84
C LYS A 474 0.84 24.41 -9.52
N TYR A 475 0.26 24.82 -8.40
CA TYR A 475 0.94 24.82 -7.11
C TYR A 475 0.22 23.96 -6.09
N ILE A 476 0.96 23.06 -5.43
CA ILE A 476 0.47 22.22 -4.33
C ILE A 476 1.35 22.44 -3.10
N TYR A 477 0.72 22.57 -1.93
CA TYR A 477 1.39 22.56 -0.64
C TYR A 477 0.87 21.39 0.19
N MET A 478 1.74 20.44 0.47
CA MET A 478 1.48 19.34 1.40
C MET A 478 1.83 19.78 2.81
N LYS A 479 0.83 20.17 3.61
CA LYS A 479 0.99 20.64 4.98
C LYS A 479 1.02 19.46 5.95
N PHE A 480 2.05 19.39 6.79
CA PHE A 480 2.19 18.36 7.81
C PHE A 480 1.50 18.79 9.11
N ILE A 481 0.45 18.07 9.49
CA ILE A 481 -0.26 18.25 10.75
C ILE A 481 -0.38 16.88 11.42
N LYS A 482 0.37 16.70 12.53
CA LYS A 482 0.47 15.38 13.21
C LYS A 482 -0.83 14.90 13.84
N ASP A 483 -1.56 15.84 14.42
CA ASP A 483 -2.78 15.55 15.16
C ASP A 483 -4.01 15.75 14.27
N THR A 484 -4.85 14.72 14.18
CA THR A 484 -6.03 14.72 13.31
C THR A 484 -7.08 15.74 13.72
N THR A 485 -7.24 16.03 15.01
CA THR A 485 -8.16 17.05 15.50
C THR A 485 -7.68 18.45 15.11
N SER A 486 -6.35 18.69 15.19
CA SER A 486 -5.72 19.92 14.72
C SER A 486 -5.87 20.07 13.19
N ALA A 487 -5.73 18.99 12.43
CA ALA A 487 -5.94 18.99 10.98
C ALA A 487 -7.39 19.32 10.62
N THR A 488 -8.36 18.72 11.30
CA THR A 488 -9.81 19.01 11.13
C THR A 488 -10.11 20.48 11.47
N SER A 489 -9.48 21.02 12.52
CA SER A 489 -9.65 22.42 12.91
C SER A 489 -9.06 23.38 11.87
N ALA A 490 -7.87 23.12 11.35
CA ALA A 490 -7.21 23.90 10.30
C ALA A 490 -8.02 23.87 8.99
N PHE A 491 -8.59 22.71 8.63
CA PHE A 491 -9.47 22.59 7.47
C PHE A 491 -10.73 23.45 7.63
N ARG A 492 -11.42 23.37 8.76
CA ARG A 492 -12.61 24.18 9.04
C ARG A 492 -12.31 25.69 9.11
N ALA A 493 -11.10 26.06 9.49
CA ALA A 493 -10.65 27.45 9.48
C ALA A 493 -10.26 27.97 8.07
N GLY A 494 -10.22 27.09 7.04
CA GLY A 494 -9.82 27.43 5.69
C GLY A 494 -8.31 27.56 5.49
N GLU A 495 -7.51 27.02 6.41
CA GLU A 495 -6.05 26.94 6.27
C GLU A 495 -5.60 25.77 5.41
N VAL A 496 -6.52 24.86 5.12
CA VAL A 496 -6.34 23.64 4.34
C VAL A 496 -7.53 23.50 3.42
N ASP A 497 -7.31 23.17 2.17
CA ASP A 497 -8.35 23.02 1.13
C ASP A 497 -8.89 21.59 1.07
N ILE A 498 -8.02 20.60 1.29
CA ILE A 498 -8.37 19.17 1.34
C ILE A 498 -7.79 18.56 2.61
N LEU A 499 -8.67 18.01 3.44
CA LEU A 499 -8.31 17.20 4.59
C LEU A 499 -8.15 15.74 4.12
N GLY A 500 -6.92 15.28 4.01
CA GLY A 500 -6.57 13.98 3.41
C GLY A 500 -7.07 12.76 4.19
N SER A 501 -7.42 12.92 5.48
CA SER A 501 -8.01 11.86 6.31
C SER A 501 -8.96 12.48 7.33
N VAL A 502 -10.19 11.99 7.38
CA VAL A 502 -11.23 12.37 8.35
C VAL A 502 -11.46 11.20 9.30
N ASN A 503 -11.38 11.43 10.60
CA ASN A 503 -11.77 10.40 11.57
C ASN A 503 -13.28 10.16 11.54
N ALA A 504 -13.72 8.95 11.81
CA ALA A 504 -15.13 8.59 11.90
C ALA A 504 -15.92 9.56 12.79
N ASN A 505 -15.42 9.86 13.98
CA ASN A 505 -16.06 10.73 14.96
C ASN A 505 -16.11 12.22 14.54
N ASP A 506 -15.31 12.64 13.56
CA ASP A 506 -15.26 14.01 13.06
C ASP A 506 -16.19 14.25 11.85
N VAL A 507 -16.66 13.18 11.20
CA VAL A 507 -17.49 13.27 9.97
C VAL A 507 -18.68 14.18 10.16
N ALA A 508 -19.50 13.93 11.19
CA ALA A 508 -20.68 14.75 11.47
C ALA A 508 -20.33 16.22 11.76
N THR A 509 -19.18 16.47 12.40
CA THR A 509 -18.68 17.82 12.69
C THR A 509 -18.27 18.55 11.42
N VAL A 510 -17.60 17.88 10.49
CA VAL A 510 -17.22 18.45 9.20
C VAL A 510 -18.46 18.72 8.35
N GLU A 511 -19.37 17.75 8.21
CA GLU A 511 -20.58 17.86 7.38
C GLU A 511 -21.65 18.81 7.99
N SER A 512 -21.48 19.27 9.23
CA SER A 512 -22.38 20.27 9.82
C SER A 512 -22.28 21.64 9.15
N ASP A 513 -21.21 21.93 8.42
CA ASP A 513 -21.06 23.14 7.60
C ASP A 513 -21.22 22.77 6.11
N ALA A 514 -22.23 23.35 5.46
CA ALA A 514 -22.52 23.08 4.04
C ALA A 514 -21.40 23.43 3.05
N LYS A 515 -20.35 24.13 3.52
CA LYS A 515 -19.14 24.40 2.71
C LYS A 515 -18.32 23.14 2.47
N PHE A 516 -18.47 22.11 3.29
CA PHE A 516 -17.61 20.95 3.29
C PHE A 516 -18.36 19.69 2.91
N THR A 517 -17.70 18.83 2.19
CA THR A 517 -18.18 17.47 1.88
C THR A 517 -17.13 16.46 2.31
N VAL A 518 -17.58 15.35 2.90
CA VAL A 518 -16.73 14.19 3.17
C VAL A 518 -16.95 13.13 2.11
N LEU A 519 -15.94 12.90 1.29
CA LEU A 519 -15.90 11.75 0.39
C LEU A 519 -15.63 10.48 1.22
N LYS A 520 -16.50 9.49 1.08
CA LYS A 520 -16.43 8.22 1.80
C LYS A 520 -16.33 7.10 0.79
N ARG A 521 -15.23 6.37 0.82
CA ARG A 521 -14.99 5.27 -0.09
C ARG A 521 -14.47 4.07 0.68
N GLN A 522 -14.99 2.89 0.38
CA GLN A 522 -14.46 1.65 0.91
C GLN A 522 -13.03 1.46 0.41
N SER A 523 -12.10 1.03 1.29
CA SER A 523 -10.70 0.85 0.94
C SER A 523 -10.26 -0.61 0.99
N ASN A 524 -9.11 -0.91 0.38
CA ASN A 524 -8.42 -2.20 0.50
C ASN A 524 -7.55 -2.30 1.77
N GLY A 525 -7.74 -1.37 2.72
CA GLY A 525 -7.00 -1.33 3.97
C GLY A 525 -7.59 -2.28 5.01
N VAL A 526 -6.73 -2.99 5.72
CA VAL A 526 -7.10 -3.85 6.86
C VAL A 526 -6.29 -3.41 8.08
N THR A 527 -6.98 -3.19 9.19
CA THR A 527 -6.38 -3.09 10.51
C THR A 527 -6.35 -4.49 11.12
N TYR A 528 -5.20 -4.90 11.60
CA TYR A 528 -4.99 -6.22 12.18
C TYR A 528 -3.95 -6.16 13.30
N ALA A 529 -3.82 -7.25 14.05
CA ALA A 529 -2.76 -7.40 15.02
C ALA A 529 -1.90 -8.61 14.66
N VAL A 530 -0.60 -8.48 14.89
CA VAL A 530 0.37 -9.56 14.77
C VAL A 530 0.78 -10.06 16.14
N PHE A 531 1.11 -11.35 16.22
CA PHE A 531 1.63 -11.98 17.42
C PHE A 531 3.16 -12.04 17.42
N ASN A 532 3.75 -11.89 18.56
CA ASN A 532 5.21 -12.03 18.72
C ASN A 532 5.61 -13.51 18.68
N LEU A 533 6.24 -13.94 17.58
CA LEU A 533 6.74 -15.31 17.43
C LEU A 533 8.25 -15.44 17.66
N LEU A 534 8.90 -14.40 18.19
CA LEU A 534 10.32 -14.46 18.57
C LEU A 534 10.58 -15.57 19.60
N GLU A 535 11.80 -16.08 19.64
CA GLU A 535 12.20 -17.11 20.60
C GLU A 535 11.96 -16.64 22.04
N GLY A 536 11.35 -17.50 22.84
CA GLY A 536 10.97 -17.19 24.23
C GLY A 536 9.61 -16.50 24.40
N SER A 537 8.93 -16.08 23.33
CA SER A 537 7.58 -15.51 23.44
C SER A 537 6.54 -16.58 23.73
N LYS A 538 5.58 -16.26 24.62
CA LYS A 538 4.41 -17.11 24.91
C LYS A 538 3.48 -17.24 23.70
N MET A 539 3.49 -16.28 22.78
CA MET A 539 2.68 -16.29 21.56
C MET A 539 3.17 -17.31 20.51
N ARG A 540 4.26 -18.02 20.76
CA ARG A 540 4.63 -19.20 19.96
C ARG A 540 3.68 -20.37 20.15
N ASP A 541 3.00 -20.43 21.31
CA ASP A 541 1.95 -21.41 21.54
C ASP A 541 0.70 -21.02 20.73
N VAL A 542 0.28 -21.90 19.83
CA VAL A 542 -0.91 -21.71 19.00
C VAL A 542 -2.18 -21.61 19.84
N ASN A 543 -2.25 -22.32 20.95
CA ASN A 543 -3.41 -22.27 21.85
C ASN A 543 -3.52 -20.91 22.54
N MET A 544 -2.37 -20.30 22.89
CA MET A 544 -2.37 -18.94 23.43
C MET A 544 -2.90 -17.93 22.42
N ARG A 545 -2.46 -18.02 21.16
CA ARG A 545 -2.97 -17.13 20.08
C ARG A 545 -4.46 -17.36 19.84
N LYS A 546 -4.93 -18.62 19.81
CA LYS A 546 -6.34 -18.95 19.68
C LYS A 546 -7.18 -18.43 20.86
N ALA A 547 -6.67 -18.52 22.07
CA ALA A 547 -7.34 -17.95 23.24
C ALA A 547 -7.54 -16.43 23.12
N VAL A 548 -6.51 -15.71 22.63
CA VAL A 548 -6.63 -14.28 22.31
C VAL A 548 -7.69 -14.05 21.24
N MET A 549 -7.65 -14.80 20.14
CA MET A 549 -8.60 -14.61 19.03
C MET A 549 -10.05 -14.92 19.44
N TYR A 550 -10.27 -15.89 20.31
CA TYR A 550 -11.59 -16.22 20.84
C TYR A 550 -12.20 -15.07 21.69
N ALA A 551 -11.35 -14.29 22.34
CA ALA A 551 -11.79 -13.17 23.17
C ALA A 551 -12.22 -11.94 22.37
N ILE A 552 -11.88 -11.84 21.08
CA ILE A 552 -12.04 -10.62 20.29
C ILE A 552 -13.33 -10.65 19.47
N ASN A 553 -14.16 -9.60 19.66
CA ASN A 553 -15.34 -9.30 18.87
C ASN A 553 -15.07 -8.10 17.96
N GLN A 554 -15.06 -8.31 16.66
CA GLN A 554 -14.79 -7.25 15.66
C GLN A 554 -15.91 -6.20 15.60
N GLU A 555 -17.13 -6.53 16.00
CA GLU A 555 -18.27 -5.60 15.99
C GLU A 555 -18.10 -4.41 16.95
N ASP A 556 -17.33 -4.57 18.02
CA ASP A 556 -17.02 -3.47 18.93
C ASP A 556 -16.21 -2.36 18.24
N PHE A 557 -15.34 -2.73 17.28
CA PHE A 557 -14.62 -1.74 16.46
C PHE A 557 -15.56 -1.02 15.48
N VAL A 558 -16.56 -1.73 14.93
CA VAL A 558 -17.58 -1.13 14.06
C VAL A 558 -18.39 -0.11 14.85
N ALA A 559 -18.84 -0.48 16.06
CA ALA A 559 -19.61 0.40 16.94
C ALA A 559 -18.80 1.64 17.35
N TYR A 560 -17.53 1.47 17.70
CA TYR A 560 -16.65 2.58 18.07
C TYR A 560 -16.43 3.58 16.91
N ASN A 561 -16.39 3.10 15.67
CA ASN A 561 -16.15 3.92 14.48
C ASN A 561 -17.47 4.36 13.79
N ASP A 562 -18.58 4.41 14.50
CA ASP A 562 -19.88 4.87 13.98
C ASP A 562 -20.33 4.17 12.67
N GLY A 563 -19.89 2.93 12.43
CA GLY A 563 -20.19 2.18 11.22
C GLY A 563 -19.32 2.53 10.00
N TYR A 564 -18.29 3.37 10.14
CA TYR A 564 -17.35 3.69 9.06
C TYR A 564 -16.22 2.68 8.89
N VAL A 565 -16.35 1.53 9.51
CA VAL A 565 -15.48 0.36 9.30
C VAL A 565 -16.33 -0.89 9.13
N MET A 566 -15.75 -1.91 8.51
CA MET A 566 -16.40 -3.22 8.36
C MET A 566 -15.54 -4.29 9.04
N PRO A 567 -16.14 -5.25 9.76
CA PRO A 567 -15.38 -6.34 10.37
C PRO A 567 -14.69 -7.17 9.29
N VAL A 568 -13.48 -7.61 9.56
CA VAL A 568 -12.70 -8.47 8.67
C VAL A 568 -12.20 -9.68 9.45
N TYR A 569 -12.36 -10.86 8.88
CA TYR A 569 -12.03 -12.14 9.51
C TYR A 569 -10.90 -12.87 8.77
N SER A 570 -10.36 -12.29 7.71
CA SER A 570 -9.25 -12.84 6.93
C SER A 570 -8.13 -11.82 6.73
N THR A 571 -7.08 -12.24 6.02
CA THR A 571 -5.83 -11.47 5.89
C THR A 571 -5.93 -10.27 4.97
N VAL A 572 -6.95 -10.21 4.12
CA VAL A 572 -7.19 -9.14 3.14
C VAL A 572 -8.60 -8.56 3.26
N GLY A 573 -8.76 -7.31 2.85
CA GLY A 573 -10.06 -6.65 2.80
C GLY A 573 -10.96 -7.20 1.69
N THR A 574 -12.27 -7.03 1.85
CA THR A 574 -13.30 -7.57 0.95
C THR A 574 -13.28 -7.03 -0.47
N LEU A 575 -12.56 -5.92 -0.72
CA LEU A 575 -12.40 -5.33 -2.04
C LEU A 575 -11.16 -5.84 -2.79
N VAL A 576 -10.28 -6.59 -2.11
CA VAL A 576 -9.14 -7.23 -2.77
C VAL A 576 -9.66 -8.46 -3.49
N GLU A 577 -9.46 -8.51 -4.80
CA GLU A 577 -9.92 -9.62 -5.60
C GLU A 577 -9.03 -10.84 -5.35
N THR A 578 -9.62 -11.85 -4.71
CA THR A 578 -8.94 -13.10 -4.36
C THR A 578 -9.37 -14.25 -5.26
N GLY A 579 -10.20 -13.96 -6.29
CA GLY A 579 -10.79 -14.97 -7.15
C GLY A 579 -11.88 -15.82 -6.49
N ASN A 580 -12.36 -15.46 -5.29
CA ASN A 580 -13.56 -15.92 -4.57
C ASN A 580 -13.41 -16.02 -3.06
N VAL A 581 -12.23 -15.76 -2.48
CA VAL A 581 -12.08 -15.80 -1.03
C VAL A 581 -12.18 -14.40 -0.49
N HIS A 582 -13.27 -14.14 0.16
CA HIS A 582 -13.43 -12.95 0.99
C HIS A 582 -13.45 -13.38 2.46
N ALA A 583 -13.02 -12.48 3.30
CA ALA A 583 -13.01 -12.66 4.73
C ALA A 583 -14.35 -13.14 5.32
N GLN A 584 -15.45 -12.77 4.69
CA GLN A 584 -16.79 -13.18 5.13
C GLN A 584 -17.09 -14.65 4.87
N ASP A 585 -16.38 -15.30 3.93
CA ASP A 585 -16.53 -16.71 3.60
C ASP A 585 -15.73 -17.61 4.55
N LEU A 586 -14.72 -17.05 5.20
CA LEU A 586 -14.09 -17.66 6.37
C LEU A 586 -15.05 -17.44 7.54
N GLU A 587 -16.00 -18.32 7.67
CA GLU A 587 -17.07 -18.17 8.64
C GLU A 587 -16.54 -17.74 10.01
N LYS A 588 -16.87 -16.51 10.38
CA LYS A 588 -17.01 -16.05 11.74
C LYS A 588 -15.72 -16.11 12.55
N SER A 589 -15.36 -14.98 13.01
CA SER A 589 -14.26 -14.83 13.96
C SER A 589 -14.26 -15.98 14.95
N ASN A 590 -13.11 -16.35 15.43
CA ASN A 590 -12.99 -17.31 16.52
C ASN A 590 -13.83 -16.88 17.74
N HIS A 591 -14.12 -15.58 17.90
CA HIS A 591 -15.03 -15.06 18.90
C HIS A 591 -16.47 -15.55 18.68
N HIS A 592 -17.02 -15.47 17.49
CA HIS A 592 -18.38 -15.99 17.21
C HIS A 592 -18.46 -17.50 17.43
N LEU A 593 -17.40 -18.24 17.10
CA LEU A 593 -17.32 -19.67 17.41
C LEU A 593 -17.28 -19.90 18.93
N ALA A 594 -16.44 -19.17 19.65
CA ALA A 594 -16.35 -19.25 21.11
C ALA A 594 -17.66 -18.86 21.80
N LEU A 595 -18.36 -17.84 21.30
CA LEU A 595 -19.68 -17.44 21.79
C LEU A 595 -20.71 -18.55 21.57
N ALA A 596 -20.73 -19.17 20.39
CA ALA A 596 -21.62 -20.28 20.06
C ALA A 596 -21.34 -21.53 20.92
N GLN A 597 -20.10 -21.73 21.33
CA GLN A 597 -19.67 -22.81 22.22
C GLN A 597 -19.80 -22.45 23.72
N GLY A 598 -20.18 -21.22 24.04
CA GLY A 598 -20.30 -20.74 25.43
C GLY A 598 -18.96 -20.54 26.14
N LEU A 599 -17.88 -20.35 25.40
CA LEU A 599 -16.53 -20.15 25.95
C LEU A 599 -16.28 -18.68 26.33
N VAL A 600 -17.03 -17.75 25.72
CA VAL A 600 -17.02 -16.31 26.02
C VAL A 600 -18.46 -15.81 26.19
N THR A 601 -18.63 -14.61 26.72
CA THR A 601 -19.93 -13.93 26.85
C THR A 601 -19.93 -12.68 25.96
N GLU A 602 -21.13 -12.28 25.51
CA GLU A 602 -21.34 -11.03 24.78
C GLU A 602 -20.83 -9.79 25.53
#